data_c9c39409978f3fec4e7c8147eed0bbcb
#
_entry.id   c9c39409978f3fec4e7c8147eed0bbcb
#
_cell.length_a   1.000
_cell.length_b   1.000
_cell.length_c   1.000
_cell.angle_alpha   90.00
_cell.angle_beta   90.00
_cell.angle_gamma   90.00
#
_symmetry.space_group_name_H-M   'P 1'
#
loop_
_entity.id
_entity.type
_entity.pdbx_description
1 polymer ?
#
loop_
_entity_poly.entity_id
_entity_poly.type
_entity_poly.pdbx_seq_one_letter_code
_entity_poly.pdbx_strand_id
1 'polypeptide(L)'
;MTTSTTTTAIMNDLKQADQDYEWYPSTDTMLQAVANCCGDIKSLLDIGAGDGRALLKIQAYRKALTDRARERDQYGTHGTIDSLYAIEKSTIHIQNMPGDIAIVGTDFLLQSLIDKDVDGIFCNPPYSQYEEWACKILQEAYCKYVFLILPDRWRSSAKIAEALKGRNTSSRSIWSGDFTAADRPARARVEILQISLTGGQRDAYDRKGKQDPFDSWFNEVFPEFDKIKPTKEEESDYRKSEAEAQGLHKQIVKGENLIERLAELYRGEMDSLYGNYRALCGIDPVLLKELGVKHDDVKKGLRLKIDGTKNKYWRELFEHLDKITSRLTKTTRRTMLEKLRSACNVDFTSDNAYAVVLWAIKNANKYINDQLVDMFRTLSEPESVKNYKSNQKTWEKNGWRYQKDHTYYTLDYRIVVPHQGGIDTTGYRHNGENGLQTKAHEFLQDIGTVAGNLGFKPLGVVSCEMVWESGKENIFSYTRDGKQRKTLMTIRAYMNGNLHIKFDQDFIRTLNIEASRLLGWIKTPEQAAAETGYPVTFCRERFKSNRIFADINRDSTVKLLCCE
;
A
#
# COMPACT_ATOMS: atom_id res chain seq x y z
N MET A 1 15.52 4.69 16.21
CA MET A 1 16.77 3.97 15.84
C MET A 1 16.42 2.50 15.86
N THR A 2 16.18 1.90 14.70
CA THR A 2 16.03 0.45 14.57
C THR A 2 17.42 -0.16 14.79
N THR A 3 17.57 -0.92 15.85
CA THR A 3 18.76 -1.76 16.06
C THR A 3 18.85 -2.72 14.87
N SER A 4 19.87 -2.53 14.02
CA SER A 4 20.15 -3.44 12.91
C SER A 4 20.44 -4.82 13.51
N THR A 5 19.50 -5.75 13.37
CA THR A 5 19.69 -7.13 13.79
C THR A 5 20.78 -7.75 12.90
N THR A 6 21.81 -8.30 13.50
CA THR A 6 22.93 -8.87 12.73
C THR A 6 22.49 -10.14 12.00
N THR A 7 23.08 -10.42 10.83
CA THR A 7 22.82 -11.65 10.06
C THR A 7 22.94 -12.91 10.91
N THR A 8 23.91 -12.94 11.83
CA THR A 8 24.10 -14.05 12.77
C THR A 8 22.94 -14.20 13.75
N ALA A 9 22.37 -13.10 14.26
CA ALA A 9 21.22 -13.15 15.15
C ALA A 9 19.98 -13.70 14.42
N ILE A 10 19.69 -13.18 13.24
CA ILE A 10 18.57 -13.67 12.40
C ILE A 10 18.72 -15.17 12.10
N MET A 11 19.94 -15.61 11.76
CA MET A 11 20.22 -17.03 11.50
C MET A 11 20.01 -17.93 12.72
N ASN A 12 20.33 -17.46 13.91
CA ASN A 12 20.07 -18.19 15.13
C ASN A 12 18.56 -18.28 15.41
N ASP A 13 17.83 -17.19 15.21
CA ASP A 13 16.38 -17.14 15.39
C ASP A 13 15.68 -18.09 14.40
N LEU A 14 16.10 -18.12 13.13
CA LEU A 14 15.59 -19.05 12.12
C LEU A 14 15.79 -20.51 12.52
N LYS A 15 16.99 -20.86 12.99
CA LYS A 15 17.30 -22.22 13.47
C LYS A 15 16.48 -22.60 14.70
N GLN A 16 16.32 -21.69 15.66
CA GLN A 16 15.53 -21.95 16.88
C GLN A 16 14.03 -22.13 16.57
N ALA A 17 13.54 -21.45 15.55
CA ALA A 17 12.15 -21.54 15.12
C ALA A 17 11.88 -22.65 14.09
N ASP A 18 12.88 -23.47 13.79
CA ASP A 18 12.82 -24.55 12.76
C ASP A 18 12.32 -24.03 11.39
N GLN A 19 12.72 -22.80 11.05
CA GLN A 19 12.44 -22.21 9.75
C GLN A 19 13.60 -22.42 8.80
N ASP A 20 13.31 -22.36 7.48
CA ASP A 20 14.33 -22.48 6.44
C ASP A 20 15.40 -21.40 6.62
N TYR A 21 16.65 -21.86 6.76
CA TYR A 21 17.82 -21.02 6.93
C TYR A 21 18.74 -21.01 5.70
N GLU A 22 18.27 -21.44 4.52
CA GLU A 22 18.99 -21.35 3.25
C GLU A 22 18.99 -19.90 2.70
N TRP A 23 19.28 -18.96 3.59
CA TRP A 23 19.32 -17.54 3.30
C TRP A 23 20.76 -17.04 3.19
N TYR A 24 21.13 -16.54 2.02
CA TYR A 24 22.43 -15.97 1.71
C TYR A 24 22.26 -14.54 1.18
N PRO A 25 22.49 -13.51 2.03
CA PRO A 25 22.35 -12.11 1.60
C PRO A 25 23.25 -11.79 0.42
N SER A 26 22.70 -11.13 -0.60
CA SER A 26 23.43 -10.71 -1.77
C SER A 26 24.49 -9.65 -1.43
N THR A 27 25.65 -9.70 -2.08
CA THR A 27 26.75 -8.76 -1.84
C THR A 27 26.46 -7.38 -2.45
N ASP A 28 27.16 -6.35 -1.96
CA ASP A 28 27.00 -4.98 -2.47
C ASP A 28 27.34 -4.88 -3.97
N THR A 29 28.34 -5.62 -4.44
CA THR A 29 28.72 -5.65 -5.87
C THR A 29 27.62 -6.27 -6.74
N MET A 30 26.93 -7.30 -6.26
CA MET A 30 25.76 -7.90 -6.92
C MET A 30 24.64 -6.88 -7.03
N LEU A 31 24.28 -6.24 -5.92
CA LEU A 31 23.17 -5.28 -5.87
C LEU A 31 23.45 -4.00 -6.68
N GLN A 32 24.70 -3.55 -6.74
CA GLN A 32 25.12 -2.46 -7.61
C GLN A 32 25.00 -2.84 -9.10
N ALA A 33 25.36 -4.06 -9.48
CA ALA A 33 25.20 -4.55 -10.85
C ALA A 33 23.72 -4.55 -11.26
N VAL A 34 22.83 -5.00 -10.39
CA VAL A 34 21.38 -4.93 -10.61
C VAL A 34 20.91 -3.48 -10.73
N ALA A 35 21.30 -2.60 -9.80
CA ALA A 35 20.90 -1.20 -9.81
C ALA A 35 21.33 -0.47 -11.11
N ASN A 36 22.51 -0.79 -11.65
CA ASN A 36 23.01 -0.25 -12.92
C ASN A 36 22.16 -0.68 -14.13
N CYS A 37 21.52 -1.85 -14.04
CA CYS A 37 20.75 -2.46 -15.13
C CYS A 37 19.22 -2.28 -14.99
N CYS A 38 18.73 -1.65 -13.92
CA CYS A 38 17.30 -1.44 -13.70
C CYS A 38 16.61 -0.54 -14.75
N GLY A 39 17.32 0.28 -15.49
CA GLY A 39 16.72 1.17 -16.49
C GLY A 39 15.72 2.17 -15.87
N ASP A 40 14.51 2.21 -16.37
CA ASP A 40 13.43 3.13 -15.99
C ASP A 40 12.34 2.48 -15.10
N ILE A 41 12.65 1.38 -14.41
CA ILE A 41 11.68 0.72 -13.53
C ILE A 41 11.36 1.60 -12.31
N LYS A 42 10.09 1.66 -11.94
CA LYS A 42 9.58 2.39 -10.77
C LYS A 42 9.19 1.48 -9.63
N SER A 43 8.92 0.20 -9.92
CA SER A 43 8.53 -0.80 -8.95
C SER A 43 9.41 -2.04 -9.06
N LEU A 44 9.80 -2.61 -7.92
CA LEU A 44 10.65 -3.80 -7.83
C LEU A 44 10.08 -4.78 -6.80
N LEU A 45 9.87 -6.03 -7.24
CA LEU A 45 9.46 -7.15 -6.40
C LEU A 45 10.66 -8.05 -6.14
N ASP A 46 10.94 -8.38 -4.90
CA ASP A 46 11.90 -9.39 -4.49
C ASP A 46 11.18 -10.67 -4.06
N ILE A 47 11.55 -11.79 -4.68
CA ILE A 47 10.98 -13.11 -4.39
C ILE A 47 12.00 -13.89 -3.55
N GLY A 48 11.60 -14.24 -2.31
CA GLY A 48 12.52 -14.75 -1.29
C GLY A 48 13.34 -13.59 -0.70
N ALA A 49 12.66 -12.52 -0.32
CA ALA A 49 13.27 -11.22 -0.01
C ALA A 49 14.13 -11.22 1.26
N GLY A 50 14.04 -12.27 2.11
CA GLY A 50 14.68 -12.27 3.40
C GLY A 50 14.22 -11.09 4.25
N ASP A 51 15.15 -10.37 4.86
CA ASP A 51 14.85 -9.18 5.66
C ASP A 51 14.66 -7.89 4.83
N GLY A 52 14.63 -8.00 3.51
CA GLY A 52 14.39 -6.88 2.59
C GLY A 52 15.58 -5.96 2.34
N ARG A 53 16.76 -6.24 2.93
CA ARG A 53 17.95 -5.38 2.78
C ARG A 53 18.42 -5.23 1.33
N ALA A 54 18.22 -6.26 0.48
CA ALA A 54 18.59 -6.21 -0.92
C ALA A 54 17.80 -5.14 -1.67
N LEU A 55 16.48 -5.09 -1.49
CA LEU A 55 15.61 -4.07 -2.10
C LEU A 55 16.03 -2.66 -1.72
N LEU A 56 16.26 -2.39 -0.43
CA LEU A 56 16.66 -1.06 0.03
C LEU A 56 18.01 -0.63 -0.55
N LYS A 57 18.99 -1.55 -0.64
CA LYS A 57 20.30 -1.26 -1.22
C LYS A 57 20.20 -1.00 -2.73
N ILE A 58 19.45 -1.81 -3.49
CA ILE A 58 19.20 -1.58 -4.91
C ILE A 58 18.56 -0.20 -5.12
N GLN A 59 17.55 0.15 -4.33
CA GLN A 59 16.89 1.46 -4.39
C GLN A 59 17.87 2.60 -4.10
N ALA A 60 18.68 2.48 -3.04
CA ALA A 60 19.66 3.49 -2.66
C ALA A 60 20.75 3.69 -3.74
N TYR A 61 21.28 2.59 -4.29
CA TYR A 61 22.25 2.67 -5.38
C TYR A 61 21.64 3.31 -6.64
N ARG A 62 20.39 2.95 -6.96
CA ARG A 62 19.69 3.54 -8.10
C ARG A 62 19.45 5.03 -7.92
N LYS A 63 19.03 5.46 -6.73
CA LYS A 63 18.89 6.87 -6.40
C LYS A 63 20.21 7.62 -6.55
N ALA A 64 21.30 7.09 -6.02
CA ALA A 64 22.63 7.71 -6.14
C ALA A 64 23.08 7.86 -7.61
N LEU A 65 22.76 6.90 -8.49
CA LEU A 65 23.02 6.99 -9.92
C LEU A 65 22.20 8.10 -10.58
N THR A 66 20.93 8.20 -10.22
CA THR A 66 20.03 9.24 -10.74
C THR A 66 20.46 10.63 -10.30
N ASP A 67 20.85 10.81 -9.05
CA ASP A 67 21.30 12.08 -8.50
C ASP A 67 22.61 12.54 -9.19
N ARG A 68 23.57 11.62 -9.38
CA ARG A 68 24.82 11.90 -10.13
C ARG A 68 24.56 12.25 -11.60
N ALA A 69 23.59 11.62 -12.26
CA ALA A 69 23.23 11.93 -13.63
C ALA A 69 22.61 13.33 -13.76
N ARG A 70 21.75 13.71 -12.80
CA ARG A 70 21.16 15.06 -12.71
C ARG A 70 22.21 16.15 -12.50
N GLU A 71 23.21 15.92 -11.63
CA GLU A 71 24.31 16.86 -11.40
C GLU A 71 25.19 17.10 -12.65
N ARG A 72 25.20 16.14 -13.58
CA ARG A 72 26.00 16.24 -14.84
C ARG A 72 25.20 16.76 -16.03
N ASP A 73 23.97 17.25 -15.82
CA ASP A 73 23.05 17.70 -16.88
C ASP A 73 22.87 16.65 -18.02
N GLN A 74 23.08 15.38 -17.70
CA GLN A 74 22.88 14.31 -18.66
C GLN A 74 21.37 13.98 -18.67
N TYR A 75 20.72 14.33 -19.76
CA TYR A 75 19.38 13.84 -20.11
C TYR A 75 19.41 12.32 -20.31
N GLY A 76 19.53 11.59 -19.23
CA GLY A 76 19.50 10.13 -19.21
C GLY A 76 18.29 9.63 -18.48
N THR A 77 17.67 8.58 -18.99
CA THR A 77 16.51 7.86 -18.47
C THR A 77 16.80 7.10 -17.16
N HIS A 78 17.28 7.80 -16.14
CA HIS A 78 17.55 7.21 -14.84
C HIS A 78 16.38 7.52 -13.90
N GLY A 79 15.36 6.64 -13.89
CA GLY A 79 14.25 6.71 -12.93
C GLY A 79 14.68 6.24 -11.53
N THR A 80 13.99 6.71 -10.50
CA THR A 80 14.05 6.17 -9.13
C THR A 80 13.11 4.98 -9.00
N ILE A 81 13.45 4.02 -8.15
CA ILE A 81 12.53 2.95 -7.75
C ILE A 81 11.69 3.50 -6.60
N ASP A 82 10.39 3.68 -6.83
CA ASP A 82 9.49 4.35 -5.91
C ASP A 82 8.73 3.37 -5.01
N SER A 83 8.52 2.14 -5.49
CA SER A 83 7.76 1.11 -4.78
C SER A 83 8.53 -0.20 -4.65
N LEU A 84 8.57 -0.73 -3.44
CA LEU A 84 9.26 -1.98 -3.10
C LEU A 84 8.25 -3.02 -2.60
N TYR A 85 8.33 -4.22 -3.16
CA TYR A 85 7.46 -5.34 -2.86
C TYR A 85 8.27 -6.58 -2.52
N ALA A 86 7.72 -7.44 -1.65
CA ALA A 86 8.37 -8.67 -1.22
C ALA A 86 7.39 -9.85 -1.16
N ILE A 87 7.86 -11.00 -1.60
CA ILE A 87 7.29 -12.31 -1.26
C ILE A 87 8.29 -12.99 -0.33
N GLU A 88 7.89 -13.30 0.92
CA GLU A 88 8.76 -13.88 1.93
C GLU A 88 8.00 -14.83 2.85
N LYS A 89 8.49 -16.08 2.95
CA LYS A 89 7.82 -17.13 3.73
C LYS A 89 8.12 -17.06 5.21
N SER A 90 9.37 -16.68 5.58
CA SER A 90 9.80 -16.67 6.96
C SER A 90 9.15 -15.52 7.74
N THR A 91 8.41 -15.87 8.79
CA THR A 91 7.81 -14.89 9.71
C THR A 91 8.87 -14.05 10.43
N ILE A 92 10.06 -14.62 10.69
CA ILE A 92 11.19 -13.91 11.30
C ILE A 92 11.72 -12.83 10.34
N HIS A 93 11.91 -13.18 9.07
CA HIS A 93 12.30 -12.20 8.06
C HIS A 93 11.24 -11.11 7.87
N ILE A 94 9.96 -11.48 7.80
CA ILE A 94 8.84 -10.53 7.71
C ILE A 94 8.84 -9.58 8.91
N GLN A 95 9.12 -10.07 10.12
CA GLN A 95 9.21 -9.23 11.32
C GLN A 95 10.39 -8.25 11.29
N ASN A 96 11.49 -8.62 10.67
CA ASN A 96 12.68 -7.77 10.54
C ASN A 96 12.62 -6.85 9.31
N MET A 97 11.72 -7.12 8.35
CA MET A 97 11.61 -6.36 7.11
C MET A 97 11.19 -4.89 7.37
N PRO A 98 11.85 -3.91 6.73
CA PRO A 98 11.48 -2.50 6.83
C PRO A 98 10.06 -2.23 6.35
N GLY A 99 9.37 -1.28 7.01
CA GLY A 99 7.99 -0.95 6.69
C GLY A 99 7.77 -0.33 5.30
N ASP A 100 8.82 0.18 4.66
CA ASP A 100 8.73 0.75 3.31
C ASP A 100 8.57 -0.33 2.22
N ILE A 101 8.80 -1.61 2.55
CA ILE A 101 8.61 -2.76 1.68
C ILE A 101 7.23 -3.37 1.94
N ALA A 102 6.38 -3.39 0.94
CA ALA A 102 5.06 -4.01 1.04
C ALA A 102 5.15 -5.52 0.81
N ILE A 103 4.59 -6.31 1.74
CA ILE A 103 4.54 -7.76 1.59
C ILE A 103 3.33 -8.13 0.76
N VAL A 104 3.57 -8.83 -0.35
CA VAL A 104 2.56 -9.16 -1.37
C VAL A 104 2.37 -10.66 -1.56
N GLY A 105 2.96 -11.44 -0.70
CA GLY A 105 2.83 -12.89 -0.63
C GLY A 105 3.79 -13.50 0.37
N THR A 106 3.51 -14.73 0.76
CA THR A 106 4.33 -15.50 1.70
C THR A 106 5.01 -16.68 1.00
N ASP A 107 4.33 -17.74 0.69
CA ASP A 107 4.92 -18.89 -0.02
C ASP A 107 4.90 -18.66 -1.53
N PHE A 108 6.09 -18.48 -2.12
CA PHE A 108 6.23 -18.19 -3.54
C PHE A 108 5.64 -19.30 -4.43
N LEU A 109 5.82 -20.55 -4.07
CA LEU A 109 5.33 -21.67 -4.90
C LEU A 109 3.80 -21.73 -4.95
N LEU A 110 3.14 -21.19 -3.93
CA LEU A 110 1.67 -21.10 -3.84
C LEU A 110 1.12 -19.77 -4.37
N GLN A 111 1.98 -18.81 -4.74
CA GLN A 111 1.56 -17.52 -5.31
C GLN A 111 1.52 -17.58 -6.83
N SER A 112 0.60 -16.84 -7.45
CA SER A 112 0.63 -16.53 -8.87
C SER A 112 1.40 -15.22 -9.12
N LEU A 113 2.22 -15.20 -10.18
CA LEU A 113 2.86 -13.96 -10.67
C LEU A 113 2.13 -13.37 -11.88
N ILE A 114 1.13 -14.08 -12.42
CA ILE A 114 0.44 -13.74 -13.67
C ILE A 114 -0.26 -12.37 -13.59
N ASP A 115 -0.77 -12.04 -12.42
CA ASP A 115 -1.54 -10.82 -12.16
C ASP A 115 -0.77 -9.75 -11.37
N LYS A 116 0.55 -9.94 -11.20
CA LYS A 116 1.40 -8.97 -10.51
C LYS A 116 1.95 -7.93 -11.48
N ASP A 117 1.49 -6.68 -11.32
CA ASP A 117 1.90 -5.57 -12.18
C ASP A 117 3.08 -4.81 -11.55
N VAL A 118 4.28 -5.33 -11.76
CA VAL A 118 5.54 -4.72 -11.33
C VAL A 118 6.47 -4.51 -12.51
N ASP A 119 7.30 -3.46 -12.48
CA ASP A 119 8.24 -3.19 -13.57
C ASP A 119 9.44 -4.14 -13.59
N GLY A 120 9.86 -4.59 -12.41
CA GLY A 120 11.01 -5.49 -12.27
C GLY A 120 10.82 -6.53 -11.18
N ILE A 121 11.45 -7.69 -11.37
CA ILE A 121 11.54 -8.76 -10.39
C ILE A 121 13.01 -9.03 -10.11
N PHE A 122 13.37 -9.12 -8.84
CA PHE A 122 14.65 -9.60 -8.34
C PHE A 122 14.41 -10.90 -7.58
N CYS A 123 15.32 -11.86 -7.72
CA CYS A 123 15.24 -13.10 -6.95
C CYS A 123 16.63 -13.72 -6.77
N ASN A 124 16.94 -14.06 -5.53
CA ASN A 124 18.04 -14.93 -5.15
C ASN A 124 17.45 -16.22 -4.56
N PRO A 125 17.06 -17.19 -5.41
CA PRO A 125 16.32 -18.36 -4.97
C PRO A 125 17.12 -19.26 -4.05
N PRO A 126 16.47 -20.10 -3.22
CA PRO A 126 17.15 -21.17 -2.49
C PRO A 126 17.94 -22.06 -3.46
N TYR A 127 19.18 -22.40 -3.09
CA TYR A 127 20.08 -23.20 -3.95
C TYR A 127 19.53 -24.57 -4.29
N SER A 128 18.76 -25.15 -3.39
CA SER A 128 18.08 -26.44 -3.56
C SER A 128 16.98 -26.40 -4.60
N GLN A 129 16.32 -25.24 -4.80
CA GLN A 129 15.12 -25.06 -5.61
C GLN A 129 15.29 -24.06 -6.76
N TYR A 130 16.50 -23.62 -7.08
CA TYR A 130 16.75 -22.55 -8.04
C TYR A 130 16.11 -22.77 -9.42
N GLU A 131 16.08 -24.03 -9.89
CA GLU A 131 15.51 -24.38 -11.19
C GLU A 131 13.99 -24.21 -11.22
N GLU A 132 13.31 -24.70 -10.19
CA GLU A 132 11.85 -24.59 -10.05
C GLU A 132 11.41 -23.13 -9.94
N TRP A 133 12.11 -22.35 -9.10
CA TRP A 133 11.84 -20.94 -8.93
C TRP A 133 12.08 -20.13 -10.19
N ALA A 134 13.21 -20.36 -10.87
CA ALA A 134 13.52 -19.68 -12.12
C ALA A 134 12.49 -20.01 -13.21
N CYS A 135 12.10 -21.28 -13.37
CA CYS A 135 11.09 -21.68 -14.34
C CYS A 135 9.73 -21.03 -14.08
N LYS A 136 9.26 -21.05 -12.81
CA LYS A 136 7.99 -20.42 -12.43
C LYS A 136 8.02 -18.91 -12.68
N ILE A 137 9.10 -18.21 -12.31
CA ILE A 137 9.24 -16.78 -12.58
C ILE A 137 9.19 -16.50 -14.09
N LEU A 138 9.94 -17.27 -14.88
CA LEU A 138 9.96 -17.09 -16.34
C LEU A 138 8.61 -17.41 -17.00
N GLN A 139 7.87 -18.36 -16.50
CA GLN A 139 6.56 -18.75 -17.04
C GLN A 139 5.46 -17.76 -16.69
N GLU A 140 5.43 -17.24 -15.45
CA GLU A 140 4.31 -16.48 -14.93
C GLU A 140 4.54 -14.95 -14.92
N ALA A 141 5.79 -14.47 -14.82
CA ALA A 141 6.06 -13.05 -14.66
C ALA A 141 5.71 -12.22 -15.91
N TYR A 142 5.10 -11.05 -15.68
CA TYR A 142 4.84 -10.05 -16.71
C TYR A 142 5.40 -8.69 -16.28
N CYS A 143 6.71 -8.49 -16.52
CA CYS A 143 7.44 -7.30 -16.13
C CYS A 143 8.51 -6.94 -17.19
N LYS A 144 9.11 -5.74 -17.08
CA LYS A 144 10.16 -5.31 -18.01
C LYS A 144 11.41 -6.15 -17.85
N TYR A 145 11.88 -6.30 -16.62
CA TYR A 145 13.13 -7.01 -16.33
C TYR A 145 12.96 -8.00 -15.18
N VAL A 146 13.60 -9.15 -15.35
CA VAL A 146 13.82 -10.12 -14.27
C VAL A 146 15.33 -10.23 -14.02
N PHE A 147 15.73 -10.14 -12.76
CA PHE A 147 17.10 -10.32 -12.29
C PHE A 147 17.15 -11.59 -11.42
N LEU A 148 17.83 -12.62 -11.91
CA LEU A 148 17.96 -13.90 -11.20
C LEU A 148 19.41 -14.15 -10.82
N ILE A 149 19.68 -14.45 -9.55
CA ILE A 149 20.96 -14.94 -9.08
C ILE A 149 20.92 -16.47 -9.14
N LEU A 150 21.64 -17.04 -10.09
CA LEU A 150 21.61 -18.49 -10.32
C LEU A 150 23.02 -19.09 -10.23
N PRO A 151 23.18 -20.35 -9.74
CA PRO A 151 24.44 -21.05 -9.78
C PRO A 151 24.88 -21.33 -11.22
N ASP A 152 26.19 -21.35 -11.53
CA ASP A 152 26.75 -21.57 -12.86
C ASP A 152 26.13 -22.77 -13.62
N ARG A 153 25.72 -23.79 -12.87
CA ARG A 153 25.06 -25.00 -13.41
C ARG A 153 23.71 -24.74 -14.09
N TRP A 154 23.11 -23.54 -13.93
CA TRP A 154 21.87 -23.19 -14.61
C TRP A 154 21.94 -23.35 -16.14
N ARG A 155 23.15 -23.18 -16.72
CA ARG A 155 23.40 -23.28 -18.16
C ARG A 155 23.13 -24.69 -18.72
N SER A 156 23.20 -25.71 -17.89
CA SER A 156 22.89 -27.10 -18.24
C SER A 156 21.44 -27.52 -17.96
N SER A 157 20.62 -26.61 -17.43
CA SER A 157 19.21 -26.90 -17.16
C SER A 157 18.37 -26.82 -18.43
N ALA A 158 17.85 -27.96 -18.87
CA ALA A 158 16.94 -28.03 -20.00
C ALA A 158 15.62 -27.27 -19.72
N LYS A 159 15.14 -27.31 -18.47
CA LYS A 159 13.87 -26.64 -18.08
C LYS A 159 13.99 -25.12 -18.15
N ILE A 160 15.11 -24.52 -17.68
CA ILE A 160 15.32 -23.08 -17.78
C ILE A 160 15.46 -22.67 -19.26
N ALA A 161 16.18 -23.46 -20.06
CA ALA A 161 16.32 -23.20 -21.48
C ALA A 161 14.97 -23.25 -22.23
N GLU A 162 14.12 -24.20 -21.89
CA GLU A 162 12.76 -24.32 -22.42
C GLU A 162 11.87 -23.15 -22.00
N ALA A 163 11.93 -22.74 -20.72
CA ALA A 163 11.18 -21.60 -20.21
C ALA A 163 11.58 -20.29 -20.91
N LEU A 164 12.87 -20.06 -21.13
CA LEU A 164 13.38 -18.90 -21.89
C LEU A 164 12.89 -18.93 -23.34
N LYS A 165 12.95 -20.09 -23.98
CA LYS A 165 12.48 -20.31 -25.37
C LYS A 165 10.96 -20.08 -25.45
N GLY A 166 10.18 -20.62 -24.51
CA GLY A 166 8.72 -20.46 -24.47
C GLY A 166 8.30 -18.99 -24.35
N ARG A 167 9.13 -18.15 -23.73
CA ARG A 167 8.90 -16.69 -23.63
C ARG A 167 9.52 -15.90 -24.78
N ASN A 168 10.13 -16.55 -25.76
CA ASN A 168 10.84 -15.91 -26.85
C ASN A 168 11.82 -14.82 -26.37
N THR A 169 12.61 -15.15 -25.33
CA THR A 169 13.54 -14.23 -24.69
C THR A 169 14.90 -14.88 -24.49
N SER A 170 15.89 -14.03 -24.23
CA SER A 170 17.26 -14.44 -23.91
C SER A 170 17.70 -13.83 -22.59
N SER A 171 18.66 -14.49 -21.95
CA SER A 171 19.31 -13.99 -20.75
C SER A 171 20.62 -13.30 -21.08
N ARG A 172 20.93 -12.22 -20.34
CA ARG A 172 22.23 -11.53 -20.35
C ARG A 172 22.85 -11.65 -18.96
N SER A 173 24.06 -12.19 -18.85
CA SER A 173 24.83 -12.14 -17.62
C SER A 173 25.34 -10.71 -17.37
N ILE A 174 24.99 -10.13 -16.23
CA ILE A 174 25.39 -8.77 -15.84
C ILE A 174 26.45 -8.78 -14.73
N TRP A 175 26.61 -9.89 -14.04
CA TRP A 175 27.60 -10.09 -13.00
C TRP A 175 27.90 -11.59 -12.82
N SER A 176 29.12 -11.94 -12.44
CA SER A 176 29.56 -13.30 -12.13
C SER A 176 30.56 -13.26 -10.98
N GLY A 177 30.45 -14.18 -10.04
CA GLY A 177 31.30 -14.24 -8.86
C GLY A 177 30.83 -15.27 -7.83
N ASP A 178 31.09 -15.00 -6.56
CA ASP A 178 30.67 -15.83 -5.44
C ASP A 178 30.19 -14.99 -4.24
N PHE A 179 29.81 -15.66 -3.15
CA PHE A 179 29.36 -15.01 -1.91
C PHE A 179 30.46 -14.92 -0.84
N THR A 180 31.75 -15.00 -1.18
CA THR A 180 32.83 -14.96 -0.18
C THR A 180 32.90 -13.63 0.56
N ALA A 181 32.47 -12.54 -0.07
CA ALA A 181 32.37 -11.20 0.53
C ALA A 181 30.99 -10.89 1.13
N ALA A 182 30.07 -11.84 1.22
CA ALA A 182 28.75 -11.65 1.81
C ALA A 182 28.80 -11.68 3.34
N ASP A 183 27.79 -11.12 4.00
CA ASP A 183 27.59 -11.22 5.46
C ASP A 183 27.52 -12.68 5.94
N ARG A 184 27.09 -13.59 5.08
CA ARG A 184 27.18 -15.04 5.22
C ARG A 184 28.00 -15.60 4.06
N PRO A 185 29.31 -15.85 4.25
CA PRO A 185 30.18 -16.28 3.16
C PRO A 185 29.80 -17.68 2.62
N ALA A 186 29.80 -17.80 1.29
CA ALA A 186 29.68 -19.08 0.60
C ALA A 186 30.56 -19.10 -0.65
N ARG A 187 31.13 -20.28 -0.99
CA ARG A 187 32.00 -20.45 -2.16
C ARG A 187 31.25 -20.86 -3.42
N ALA A 188 29.94 -20.76 -3.42
CA ALA A 188 29.13 -21.08 -4.57
C ALA A 188 29.32 -20.04 -5.67
N ARG A 189 29.74 -20.44 -6.85
CA ARG A 189 29.79 -19.56 -8.04
C ARG A 189 28.39 -19.33 -8.57
N VAL A 190 28.10 -18.06 -8.82
CA VAL A 190 26.80 -17.62 -9.31
C VAL A 190 26.95 -16.56 -10.40
N GLU A 191 25.90 -16.44 -11.18
CA GLU A 191 25.72 -15.36 -12.15
C GLU A 191 24.43 -14.61 -11.86
N ILE A 192 24.42 -13.33 -12.15
CA ILE A 192 23.18 -12.54 -12.20
C ILE A 192 22.74 -12.41 -13.64
N LEU A 193 21.58 -12.96 -13.93
CA LEU A 193 20.96 -12.87 -15.25
C LEU A 193 19.97 -11.72 -15.29
N GLN A 194 20.11 -10.86 -16.27
CA GLN A 194 19.07 -9.92 -16.67
C GLN A 194 18.28 -10.51 -17.83
N ILE A 195 16.95 -10.61 -17.68
CA ILE A 195 16.06 -11.14 -18.68
C ILE A 195 14.98 -10.10 -18.97
N SER A 196 14.78 -9.75 -20.24
CA SER A 196 13.73 -8.80 -20.65
C SER A 196 12.51 -9.57 -21.10
N LEU A 197 11.40 -9.47 -20.37
CA LEU A 197 10.15 -10.18 -20.67
C LEU A 197 9.18 -9.36 -21.51
N THR A 198 9.13 -8.03 -21.30
CA THR A 198 8.37 -7.12 -22.17
C THR A 198 9.36 -6.20 -22.87
N GLY A 199 9.27 -6.02 -24.18
CA GLY A 199 10.17 -5.12 -24.94
C GLY A 199 10.26 -3.75 -24.30
N GLY A 200 11.45 -3.17 -24.28
CA GLY A 200 11.68 -1.82 -23.74
C GLY A 200 10.73 -0.80 -24.39
N GLN A 201 10.43 0.28 -23.68
CA GLN A 201 9.43 1.31 -24.02
C GLN A 201 9.56 1.98 -25.40
N ARG A 202 10.61 1.70 -26.18
CA ARG A 202 10.76 2.20 -27.55
C ARG A 202 9.87 1.52 -28.58
N ASP A 203 9.31 0.35 -28.25
CA ASP A 203 8.57 -0.46 -29.21
C ASP A 203 7.12 -0.73 -28.75
N ALA A 204 6.31 0.35 -28.65
CA ALA A 204 4.85 0.20 -28.61
C ALA A 204 4.30 -0.56 -29.84
N TYR A 205 5.11 -0.69 -30.89
CA TYR A 205 4.84 -1.48 -32.09
C TYR A 205 5.26 -2.96 -31.98
N ASP A 206 6.16 -3.31 -31.06
CA ASP A 206 6.75 -4.66 -30.93
C ASP A 206 6.01 -5.57 -29.95
N ARG A 207 4.84 -5.11 -29.42
CA ARG A 207 3.95 -5.94 -28.60
C ARG A 207 3.33 -7.13 -29.34
N LYS A 208 3.49 -7.21 -30.64
CA LYS A 208 2.90 -8.27 -31.49
C LYS A 208 3.51 -9.67 -31.34
N GLY A 209 4.51 -9.88 -30.49
CA GLY A 209 5.17 -11.18 -30.38
C GLY A 209 5.35 -11.73 -28.95
N LYS A 210 4.96 -10.99 -27.91
CA LYS A 210 5.15 -11.44 -26.52
C LYS A 210 3.81 -11.86 -25.91
N GLN A 211 3.73 -13.11 -25.55
CA GLN A 211 2.53 -13.73 -25.03
C GLN A 211 2.29 -13.30 -23.58
N ASP A 212 1.13 -12.72 -23.28
CA ASP A 212 0.69 -12.43 -21.92
C ASP A 212 0.59 -13.77 -21.16
N PRO A 213 1.21 -13.92 -19.98
CA PRO A 213 1.12 -15.14 -19.18
C PRO A 213 -0.31 -15.51 -18.81
N PHE A 214 -1.19 -14.52 -18.61
CA PHE A 214 -2.62 -14.77 -18.40
C PHE A 214 -3.24 -15.46 -19.62
N ASP A 215 -2.85 -15.06 -20.83
CA ASP A 215 -3.32 -15.69 -22.07
C ASP A 215 -2.86 -17.13 -22.16
N SER A 216 -1.59 -17.41 -21.81
CA SER A 216 -1.05 -18.77 -21.81
C SER A 216 -1.75 -19.63 -20.76
N TRP A 217 -1.90 -19.12 -19.53
CA TRP A 217 -2.62 -19.80 -18.46
C TRP A 217 -4.10 -20.04 -18.83
N PHE A 218 -4.77 -19.03 -19.37
CA PHE A 218 -6.17 -19.15 -19.78
C PHE A 218 -6.35 -20.23 -20.86
N ASN A 219 -5.47 -20.25 -21.83
CA ASN A 219 -5.52 -21.22 -22.91
C ASN A 219 -5.16 -22.65 -22.43
N GLU A 220 -4.29 -22.79 -21.43
CA GLU A 220 -3.97 -24.06 -20.79
C GLU A 220 -5.15 -24.60 -19.97
N VAL A 221 -5.80 -23.76 -19.20
CA VAL A 221 -6.95 -24.12 -18.35
C VAL A 221 -8.23 -24.29 -19.19
N PHE A 222 -8.34 -23.58 -20.31
CA PHE A 222 -9.51 -23.54 -21.18
C PHE A 222 -9.16 -23.77 -22.66
N PRO A 223 -8.60 -24.93 -23.05
CA PRO A 223 -7.98 -25.15 -24.35
C PRO A 223 -8.93 -25.07 -25.54
N GLU A 224 -10.23 -25.17 -25.32
CA GLU A 224 -11.21 -25.18 -26.41
C GLU A 224 -11.60 -23.79 -26.93
N PHE A 225 -11.23 -22.74 -26.20
CA PHE A 225 -11.57 -21.37 -26.58
C PHE A 225 -10.64 -20.74 -27.62
N ASP A 226 -9.50 -21.31 -27.92
CA ASP A 226 -8.46 -20.73 -28.80
C ASP A 226 -8.83 -20.64 -30.30
N LYS A 227 -10.00 -21.09 -30.66
CA LYS A 227 -10.42 -21.19 -32.09
C LYS A 227 -11.22 -20.00 -32.62
N ILE A 228 -11.47 -18.94 -31.83
CA ILE A 228 -12.35 -17.82 -32.20
C ILE A 228 -11.61 -16.48 -32.14
N LYS A 229 -11.54 -15.73 -33.25
CA LYS A 229 -10.89 -14.40 -33.34
C LYS A 229 -11.80 -13.23 -32.86
N PRO A 230 -11.22 -12.16 -32.26
CA PRO A 230 -11.96 -11.15 -31.46
C PRO A 230 -12.54 -9.98 -32.23
N THR A 231 -13.53 -9.31 -31.64
CA THR A 231 -13.98 -7.94 -31.95
C THR A 231 -14.23 -7.11 -30.69
N LYS A 232 -13.99 -5.79 -30.75
CA LYS A 232 -13.92 -4.84 -29.66
C LYS A 232 -15.26 -4.43 -29.04
N GLU A 233 -15.20 -4.00 -27.76
CA GLU A 233 -16.16 -3.27 -26.89
C GLU A 233 -16.78 -4.13 -25.78
N GLU A 234 -16.82 -3.73 -24.49
CA GLU A 234 -17.17 -2.55 -23.71
C GLU A 234 -16.75 -2.66 -22.22
N GLU A 235 -16.44 -1.53 -21.57
CA GLU A 235 -16.16 -1.35 -20.13
C GLU A 235 -17.45 -0.89 -19.41
N SER A 236 -18.11 -1.70 -18.59
CA SER A 236 -19.16 -1.14 -17.70
C SER A 236 -19.53 -1.88 -16.40
N ASP A 237 -18.87 -2.96 -15.98
CA ASP A 237 -19.33 -3.75 -14.82
C ASP A 237 -18.58 -3.54 -13.49
N TYR A 238 -17.72 -2.51 -13.40
CA TYR A 238 -16.95 -2.24 -12.17
C TYR A 238 -17.79 -1.79 -10.97
N ARG A 239 -19.01 -1.30 -11.19
CA ARG A 239 -19.87 -0.71 -10.15
C ARG A 239 -20.77 -1.72 -9.41
N LYS A 240 -20.95 -2.94 -9.90
CA LYS A 240 -21.82 -3.94 -9.24
C LYS A 240 -21.15 -4.66 -8.07
N SER A 241 -19.82 -4.72 -8.04
CA SER A 241 -19.09 -5.38 -6.96
C SER A 241 -19.13 -4.62 -5.60
N GLU A 242 -19.49 -3.35 -5.61
CA GLU A 242 -19.58 -2.55 -4.36
C GLU A 242 -20.83 -2.90 -3.53
N ALA A 243 -21.94 -3.22 -4.17
CA ALA A 243 -23.17 -3.59 -3.46
C ALA A 243 -23.13 -5.00 -2.83
N GLU A 244 -22.32 -5.90 -3.40
CA GLU A 244 -22.20 -7.29 -2.92
C GLU A 244 -21.26 -7.41 -1.70
N ALA A 245 -20.34 -6.47 -1.49
CA ALA A 245 -19.39 -6.48 -0.37
C ALA A 245 -20.10 -6.30 0.99
N GLN A 246 -21.21 -5.56 1.03
CA GLN A 246 -21.96 -5.30 2.27
C GLN A 246 -22.65 -6.54 2.90
N GLY A 247 -22.64 -7.67 2.23
CA GLY A 247 -23.25 -8.92 2.70
C GLY A 247 -22.33 -9.87 3.47
N LEU A 248 -21.01 -9.75 3.34
CA LEU A 248 -20.05 -10.70 3.91
C LEU A 248 -19.99 -10.63 5.43
N HIS A 249 -20.05 -9.44 6.01
CA HIS A 249 -20.01 -9.25 7.48
C HIS A 249 -21.12 -10.00 8.22
N LYS A 250 -22.30 -10.14 7.61
CA LYS A 250 -23.42 -10.87 8.19
C LYS A 250 -23.19 -12.39 8.30
N GLN A 251 -22.16 -12.92 7.63
CA GLN A 251 -21.82 -14.35 7.64
C GLN A 251 -20.73 -14.69 8.69
N ILE A 252 -20.16 -13.68 9.36
CA ILE A 252 -19.10 -13.88 10.36
C ILE A 252 -19.73 -13.94 11.74
N VAL A 253 -19.53 -15.04 12.43
CA VAL A 253 -20.06 -15.26 13.78
C VAL A 253 -19.12 -14.68 14.82
N LYS A 254 -19.67 -14.09 15.88
CA LYS A 254 -18.89 -13.53 16.99
C LYS A 254 -17.98 -14.60 17.61
N GLY A 255 -16.67 -14.30 17.71
CA GLY A 255 -15.65 -15.22 18.23
C GLY A 255 -14.88 -16.00 17.15
N GLU A 256 -15.29 -15.95 15.88
CA GLU A 256 -14.51 -16.53 14.78
C GLU A 256 -13.28 -15.66 14.43
N ASN A 257 -12.25 -16.34 13.94
CA ASN A 257 -11.10 -15.64 13.37
C ASN A 257 -11.49 -15.05 12.00
N LEU A 258 -11.56 -13.73 11.93
CA LEU A 258 -11.96 -13.00 10.73
C LEU A 258 -11.17 -13.42 9.49
N ILE A 259 -9.84 -13.55 9.61
CA ILE A 259 -8.96 -13.90 8.49
C ILE A 259 -9.27 -15.30 7.97
N GLU A 260 -9.36 -16.28 8.86
CA GLU A 260 -9.61 -17.67 8.46
C GLU A 260 -10.97 -17.80 7.78
N ARG A 261 -11.99 -17.14 8.34
CA ARG A 261 -13.32 -17.17 7.77
C ARG A 261 -13.41 -16.49 6.40
N LEU A 262 -12.81 -15.33 6.26
CA LEU A 262 -12.74 -14.64 4.96
C LEU A 262 -11.94 -15.45 3.92
N ALA A 263 -10.85 -16.12 4.33
CA ALA A 263 -10.06 -16.97 3.43
C ALA A 263 -10.84 -18.21 2.96
N GLU A 264 -11.66 -18.82 3.83
CA GLU A 264 -12.55 -19.91 3.46
C GLU A 264 -13.61 -19.46 2.44
N LEU A 265 -14.26 -18.31 2.71
CA LEU A 265 -15.28 -17.75 1.83
C LEU A 265 -14.67 -17.35 0.47
N TYR A 266 -13.50 -16.74 0.46
CA TYR A 266 -12.76 -16.40 -0.75
C TYR A 266 -12.47 -17.65 -1.60
N ARG A 267 -11.95 -18.71 -0.98
CA ARG A 267 -11.64 -19.96 -1.67
C ARG A 267 -12.91 -20.56 -2.30
N GLY A 268 -14.00 -20.63 -1.54
CA GLY A 268 -15.28 -21.14 -2.05
C GLY A 268 -15.84 -20.33 -3.22
N GLU A 269 -15.73 -18.99 -3.16
CA GLU A 269 -16.16 -18.09 -4.24
C GLU A 269 -15.29 -18.26 -5.50
N MET A 270 -13.96 -18.38 -5.32
CA MET A 270 -13.02 -18.61 -6.43
C MET A 270 -13.24 -19.99 -7.08
N ASP A 271 -13.44 -21.05 -6.29
CA ASP A 271 -13.72 -22.38 -6.80
C ASP A 271 -15.03 -22.41 -7.59
N SER A 272 -16.06 -21.72 -7.10
CA SER A 272 -17.34 -21.56 -7.81
C SER A 272 -17.16 -20.79 -9.12
N LEU A 273 -16.36 -19.70 -9.10
CA LEU A 273 -16.07 -18.89 -10.28
C LEU A 273 -15.37 -19.74 -11.35
N TYR A 274 -14.31 -20.47 -10.99
CA TYR A 274 -13.60 -21.37 -11.91
C TYR A 274 -14.50 -22.50 -12.42
N GLY A 275 -15.36 -23.07 -11.56
CA GLY A 275 -16.33 -24.09 -11.96
C GLY A 275 -17.31 -23.58 -13.02
N ASN A 276 -17.85 -22.38 -12.83
CA ASN A 276 -18.76 -21.74 -13.77
C ASN A 276 -18.08 -21.45 -15.13
N TYR A 277 -16.85 -20.95 -15.12
CA TYR A 277 -16.10 -20.70 -16.35
C TYR A 277 -15.71 -21.99 -17.07
N ARG A 278 -15.35 -23.06 -16.33
CA ARG A 278 -15.12 -24.40 -16.95
C ARG A 278 -16.39 -24.92 -17.59
N ALA A 279 -17.54 -24.79 -16.95
CA ALA A 279 -18.82 -25.18 -17.52
C ALA A 279 -19.14 -24.40 -18.83
N LEU A 280 -18.87 -23.07 -18.81
CA LEU A 280 -19.02 -22.20 -19.99
C LEU A 280 -18.09 -22.64 -21.14
N CYS A 281 -16.85 -23.01 -20.83
CA CYS A 281 -15.86 -23.50 -21.80
C CYS A 281 -16.19 -24.87 -22.37
N GLY A 282 -17.00 -25.68 -21.68
CA GLY A 282 -17.52 -26.95 -22.17
C GLY A 282 -18.68 -26.83 -23.18
N ILE A 283 -19.19 -25.61 -23.41
CA ILE A 283 -20.26 -25.38 -24.42
C ILE A 283 -19.63 -25.27 -25.80
N ASP A 284 -20.33 -25.84 -26.83
CA ASP A 284 -19.87 -25.77 -28.20
C ASP A 284 -19.55 -24.32 -28.62
N PRO A 285 -18.33 -24.05 -29.10
CA PRO A 285 -17.91 -22.70 -29.52
C PRO A 285 -18.80 -22.09 -30.61
N VAL A 286 -19.39 -22.91 -31.49
CA VAL A 286 -20.33 -22.45 -32.53
C VAL A 286 -21.60 -21.94 -31.90
N LEU A 287 -22.14 -22.66 -30.92
CA LEU A 287 -23.32 -22.24 -30.16
C LEU A 287 -23.07 -20.97 -29.37
N LEU A 288 -21.91 -20.82 -28.70
CA LEU A 288 -21.53 -19.60 -28.02
C LEU A 288 -21.47 -18.39 -28.94
N LYS A 289 -20.94 -18.58 -30.15
CA LYS A 289 -20.89 -17.56 -31.19
C LYS A 289 -22.29 -17.16 -31.67
N GLU A 290 -23.19 -18.13 -31.87
CA GLU A 290 -24.60 -17.88 -32.23
C GLU A 290 -25.34 -17.12 -31.13
N LEU A 291 -25.01 -17.37 -29.85
CA LEU A 291 -25.51 -16.64 -28.68
C LEU A 291 -24.85 -15.26 -28.49
N GLY A 292 -23.92 -14.85 -29.37
CA GLY A 292 -23.23 -13.58 -29.31
C GLY A 292 -22.11 -13.49 -28.24
N VAL A 293 -21.73 -14.62 -27.65
CA VAL A 293 -20.65 -14.67 -26.64
C VAL A 293 -19.30 -14.75 -27.34
N LYS A 294 -18.42 -13.80 -27.08
CA LYS A 294 -17.09 -13.73 -27.67
C LYS A 294 -16.03 -14.25 -26.67
N HIS A 295 -15.04 -14.97 -27.18
CA HIS A 295 -13.94 -15.53 -26.40
C HIS A 295 -13.22 -14.46 -25.54
N ASP A 296 -12.86 -13.31 -26.14
CA ASP A 296 -12.17 -12.22 -25.44
C ASP A 296 -13.02 -11.60 -24.34
N ASP A 297 -14.35 -11.58 -24.50
CA ASP A 297 -15.25 -11.05 -23.49
C ASP A 297 -15.33 -11.98 -22.28
N VAL A 298 -15.33 -13.29 -22.51
CA VAL A 298 -15.27 -14.32 -21.44
C VAL A 298 -13.96 -14.21 -20.67
N LYS A 299 -12.84 -14.08 -21.37
CA LYS A 299 -11.51 -13.95 -20.80
C LYS A 299 -11.36 -12.67 -19.99
N LYS A 300 -11.76 -11.53 -20.56
CA LYS A 300 -11.78 -10.23 -19.85
C LYS A 300 -12.71 -10.29 -18.64
N GLY A 301 -13.89 -10.87 -18.79
CA GLY A 301 -14.84 -11.05 -17.71
C GLY A 301 -14.29 -11.89 -16.57
N LEU A 302 -13.57 -12.98 -16.86
CA LEU A 302 -12.92 -13.81 -15.84
C LEU A 302 -11.85 -13.01 -15.08
N ARG A 303 -10.96 -12.31 -15.81
CA ARG A 303 -9.92 -11.48 -15.21
C ARG A 303 -10.51 -10.41 -14.28
N LEU A 304 -11.52 -9.68 -14.77
CA LEU A 304 -12.21 -8.67 -13.97
C LEU A 304 -12.90 -9.25 -12.72
N LYS A 305 -13.49 -10.45 -12.84
CA LYS A 305 -14.12 -11.12 -11.70
C LYS A 305 -13.11 -11.61 -10.69
N ILE A 306 -11.98 -12.17 -11.10
CA ILE A 306 -10.88 -12.58 -10.20
C ILE A 306 -10.39 -11.37 -9.43
N ASP A 307 -10.07 -10.27 -10.14
CA ASP A 307 -9.59 -9.04 -9.54
C ASP A 307 -10.64 -8.40 -8.61
N GLY A 308 -11.90 -8.40 -9.02
CA GLY A 308 -13.01 -7.90 -8.22
C GLY A 308 -13.19 -8.69 -6.92
N THR A 309 -13.14 -10.03 -7.01
CA THR A 309 -13.26 -10.91 -5.84
C THR A 309 -12.10 -10.70 -4.87
N LYS A 310 -10.85 -10.67 -5.34
CA LYS A 310 -9.68 -10.35 -4.48
C LYS A 310 -9.86 -9.02 -3.76
N ASN A 311 -10.21 -7.97 -4.50
CA ASN A 311 -10.40 -6.63 -3.94
C ASN A 311 -11.53 -6.57 -2.90
N LYS A 312 -12.61 -7.31 -3.10
CA LYS A 312 -13.74 -7.42 -2.18
C LYS A 312 -13.28 -7.94 -0.81
N TYR A 313 -12.55 -9.05 -0.77
CA TYR A 313 -12.09 -9.67 0.48
C TYR A 313 -11.01 -8.85 1.19
N TRP A 314 -10.09 -8.23 0.45
CA TRP A 314 -9.13 -7.31 1.04
C TRP A 314 -9.79 -6.08 1.66
N ARG A 315 -10.79 -5.50 0.98
CA ARG A 315 -11.56 -4.37 1.54
C ARG A 315 -12.28 -4.77 2.81
N GLU A 316 -12.98 -5.91 2.79
CA GLU A 316 -13.70 -6.44 3.94
C GLU A 316 -12.77 -6.64 5.15
N LEU A 317 -11.60 -7.25 4.94
CA LEU A 317 -10.62 -7.41 5.99
C LEU A 317 -10.21 -6.05 6.59
N PHE A 318 -9.86 -5.08 5.76
CA PHE A 318 -9.39 -3.77 6.24
C PHE A 318 -10.50 -2.94 6.88
N GLU A 319 -11.75 -3.08 6.47
CA GLU A 319 -12.88 -2.38 7.10
C GLU A 319 -13.19 -2.90 8.49
N HIS A 320 -12.91 -4.18 8.75
CA HIS A 320 -13.21 -4.83 10.03
C HIS A 320 -11.99 -5.02 10.95
N LEU A 321 -10.84 -4.50 10.61
CA LEU A 321 -9.69 -4.38 11.50
C LEU A 321 -9.85 -3.17 12.46
N ASP A 322 -10.97 -3.08 13.18
CA ASP A 322 -11.38 -1.90 13.95
C ASP A 322 -10.28 -1.33 14.86
N LYS A 323 -9.51 -2.19 15.52
CA LYS A 323 -8.43 -1.75 16.43
C LYS A 323 -7.29 -0.99 15.71
N ILE A 324 -7.13 -1.20 14.41
CA ILE A 324 -6.12 -0.52 13.57
C ILE A 324 -6.80 0.58 12.75
N THR A 325 -7.88 0.22 12.06
CA THR A 325 -8.53 1.10 11.09
C THR A 325 -9.28 2.26 11.75
N SER A 326 -9.78 2.11 12.98
CA SER A 326 -10.38 3.21 13.74
C SER A 326 -9.43 4.38 14.00
N ARG A 327 -8.12 4.14 13.90
CA ARG A 327 -7.07 5.16 14.09
C ARG A 327 -6.51 5.72 12.79
N LEU A 328 -6.90 5.14 11.64
CA LEU A 328 -6.52 5.60 10.32
C LEU A 328 -7.65 6.42 9.70
N THR A 329 -7.30 7.56 9.11
CA THR A 329 -8.25 8.35 8.32
C THR A 329 -8.75 7.53 7.12
N LYS A 330 -9.92 7.87 6.58
CA LYS A 330 -10.44 7.23 5.36
C LYS A 330 -9.45 7.36 4.20
N THR A 331 -8.84 8.53 4.07
CA THR A 331 -7.81 8.79 3.06
C THR A 331 -6.62 7.86 3.23
N THR A 332 -6.11 7.69 4.44
CA THR A 332 -4.97 6.80 4.73
C THR A 332 -5.32 5.33 4.47
N ARG A 333 -6.51 4.88 4.89
CA ARG A 333 -6.98 3.52 4.60
C ARG A 333 -7.05 3.24 3.11
N ARG A 334 -7.59 4.18 2.33
CA ARG A 334 -7.65 4.07 0.86
C ARG A 334 -6.26 3.99 0.25
N THR A 335 -5.32 4.84 0.66
CA THR A 335 -3.94 4.82 0.19
C THR A 335 -3.23 3.51 0.52
N MET A 336 -3.46 2.94 1.70
CA MET A 336 -2.95 1.60 2.05
C MET A 336 -3.50 0.52 1.12
N LEU A 337 -4.82 0.50 0.92
CA LEU A 337 -5.47 -0.46 0.02
C LEU A 337 -4.99 -0.29 -1.43
N GLU A 338 -4.84 0.94 -1.89
CA GLU A 338 -4.33 1.24 -3.23
C GLU A 338 -2.90 0.73 -3.42
N LYS A 339 -2.03 0.85 -2.43
CA LYS A 339 -0.66 0.27 -2.49
C LYS A 339 -0.67 -1.24 -2.64
N LEU A 340 -1.58 -1.94 -1.96
CA LEU A 340 -1.71 -3.38 -2.07
C LEU A 340 -2.38 -3.80 -3.40
N ARG A 341 -3.27 -2.95 -3.92
CA ARG A 341 -4.07 -3.22 -5.11
C ARG A 341 -3.35 -2.87 -6.40
N SER A 342 -2.69 -1.69 -6.47
CA SER A 342 -2.20 -1.12 -7.73
C SER A 342 -1.01 -1.86 -8.32
N ALA A 343 -0.25 -2.60 -7.51
CA ALA A 343 0.99 -3.18 -7.99
C ALA A 343 1.05 -4.70 -7.94
N CYS A 344 0.29 -5.38 -7.11
CA CYS A 344 0.57 -6.80 -6.88
C CYS A 344 -0.61 -7.72 -6.67
N ASN A 345 -1.81 -7.30 -6.85
CA ASN A 345 -3.03 -8.14 -6.82
C ASN A 345 -2.90 -9.40 -5.91
N VAL A 346 -2.70 -9.14 -4.60
CA VAL A 346 -2.32 -10.17 -3.62
C VAL A 346 -3.45 -11.18 -3.45
N ASP A 347 -3.15 -12.47 -3.61
CA ASP A 347 -4.11 -13.54 -3.36
C ASP A 347 -4.58 -13.53 -1.90
N PHE A 348 -5.89 -13.68 -1.67
CA PHE A 348 -6.46 -13.65 -0.34
C PHE A 348 -6.36 -15.03 0.32
N THR A 349 -5.18 -15.35 0.86
CA THR A 349 -4.96 -16.55 1.70
C THR A 349 -4.77 -16.14 3.15
N SER A 350 -5.00 -17.06 4.09
CA SER A 350 -4.78 -16.77 5.52
C SER A 350 -3.36 -16.25 5.78
N ASP A 351 -2.34 -16.90 5.23
CA ASP A 351 -0.95 -16.50 5.45
C ASP A 351 -0.64 -15.12 4.87
N ASN A 352 -1.12 -14.82 3.65
CA ASN A 352 -0.98 -13.51 3.05
C ASN A 352 -1.72 -12.44 3.85
N ALA A 353 -2.94 -12.75 4.31
CA ALA A 353 -3.74 -11.83 5.12
C ALA A 353 -3.03 -11.52 6.44
N TYR A 354 -2.48 -12.51 7.15
CA TYR A 354 -1.67 -12.29 8.36
C TYR A 354 -0.43 -11.46 8.08
N ALA A 355 0.31 -11.73 7.01
CA ALA A 355 1.51 -10.98 6.64
C ALA A 355 1.20 -9.52 6.32
N VAL A 356 0.14 -9.25 5.57
CA VAL A 356 -0.31 -7.90 5.22
C VAL A 356 -0.81 -7.15 6.46
N VAL A 357 -1.56 -7.81 7.35
CA VAL A 357 -2.00 -7.20 8.61
C VAL A 357 -0.80 -6.87 9.49
N LEU A 358 0.18 -7.76 9.60
CA LEU A 358 1.41 -7.49 10.34
C LEU A 358 2.18 -6.30 9.75
N TRP A 359 2.27 -6.22 8.42
CA TRP A 359 2.83 -5.05 7.72
C TRP A 359 2.05 -3.77 8.03
N ALA A 360 0.72 -3.81 7.98
CA ALA A 360 -0.14 -2.68 8.30
C ALA A 360 0.07 -2.19 9.74
N ILE A 361 0.17 -3.11 10.70
CA ILE A 361 0.43 -2.80 12.11
C ILE A 361 1.80 -2.14 12.28
N LYS A 362 2.86 -2.68 11.67
CA LYS A 362 4.21 -2.11 11.71
C LYS A 362 4.24 -0.68 11.19
N ASN A 363 3.48 -0.42 10.15
CA ASN A 363 3.41 0.89 9.53
C ASN A 363 2.37 1.81 10.17
N ALA A 364 1.52 1.32 11.06
CA ALA A 364 0.43 2.11 11.65
C ALA A 364 0.93 3.40 12.29
N ASN A 365 2.03 3.35 13.04
CA ASN A 365 2.60 4.56 13.66
C ASN A 365 3.10 5.58 12.62
N LYS A 366 3.68 5.12 11.49
CA LYS A 366 4.09 5.98 10.39
C LYS A 366 2.86 6.63 9.75
N TYR A 367 1.84 5.84 9.42
CA TYR A 367 0.61 6.35 8.82
C TYR A 367 -0.15 7.30 9.75
N ILE A 368 -0.17 7.04 11.07
CA ILE A 368 -0.76 7.95 12.06
C ILE A 368 0.00 9.28 12.08
N ASN A 369 1.32 9.26 11.98
CA ASN A 369 2.12 10.48 11.93
C ASN A 369 1.92 11.24 10.60
N ASP A 370 1.94 10.51 9.48
CA ASP A 370 1.78 11.10 8.15
C ASP A 370 0.40 11.77 8.00
N GLN A 371 -0.69 11.10 8.40
CA GLN A 371 -2.04 11.68 8.35
C GLN A 371 -2.20 12.91 9.24
N LEU A 372 -1.50 12.96 10.37
CA LEU A 372 -1.50 14.13 11.24
C LEU A 372 -0.79 15.31 10.57
N VAL A 373 0.37 15.06 9.96
CA VAL A 373 1.12 16.07 9.19
C VAL A 373 0.32 16.54 7.98
N ASP A 374 -0.34 15.64 7.26
CA ASP A 374 -1.16 16.00 6.10
C ASP A 374 -2.39 16.81 6.50
N MET A 375 -3.05 16.45 7.61
CA MET A 375 -4.14 17.26 8.17
C MET A 375 -3.63 18.65 8.56
N PHE A 376 -2.50 18.73 9.26
CA PHE A 376 -1.89 20.01 9.62
C PHE A 376 -1.58 20.86 8.38
N ARG A 377 -0.99 20.26 7.33
CA ARG A 377 -0.71 20.96 6.07
C ARG A 377 -1.99 21.50 5.41
N THR A 378 -3.02 20.66 5.30
CA THR A 378 -4.31 21.08 4.72
C THR A 378 -4.93 22.25 5.49
N LEU A 379 -4.87 22.20 6.83
CA LEU A 379 -5.39 23.28 7.67
C LEU A 379 -4.51 24.54 7.65
N SER A 380 -3.21 24.41 7.41
CA SER A 380 -2.24 25.53 7.41
C SER A 380 -2.03 26.19 6.06
N GLU A 381 -2.71 25.73 5.01
CA GLU A 381 -2.64 26.39 3.72
C GLU A 381 -3.04 27.88 3.84
N PRO A 382 -2.31 28.79 3.16
CA PRO A 382 -2.56 30.24 3.29
C PRO A 382 -4.02 30.64 3.04
N GLU A 383 -4.67 29.97 2.08
CA GLU A 383 -6.08 30.21 1.76
C GLU A 383 -7.00 29.80 2.90
N SER A 384 -6.73 28.68 3.56
CA SER A 384 -7.53 28.19 4.68
C SER A 384 -7.50 29.13 5.87
N VAL A 385 -6.36 29.76 6.13
CA VAL A 385 -6.20 30.66 7.28
C VAL A 385 -6.67 32.09 6.96
N LYS A 386 -6.35 32.62 5.77
CA LYS A 386 -6.69 34.00 5.37
C LYS A 386 -8.17 34.21 5.08
N ASN A 387 -8.88 33.19 4.64
CA ASN A 387 -10.28 33.31 4.26
C ASN A 387 -11.24 33.61 5.41
N TYR A 388 -10.82 33.45 6.67
CA TYR A 388 -11.65 33.82 7.80
C TYR A 388 -11.54 35.33 8.08
N LYS A 389 -12.66 36.06 8.05
CA LYS A 389 -12.68 37.54 8.18
C LYS A 389 -11.91 38.07 9.41
N SER A 390 -11.99 37.39 10.56
CA SER A 390 -11.23 37.80 11.75
C SER A 390 -9.72 37.60 11.60
N ASN A 391 -9.31 36.65 10.76
CA ASN A 391 -7.90 36.41 10.49
C ASN A 391 -7.34 37.43 9.49
N GLN A 392 -8.12 37.86 8.49
CA GLN A 392 -7.71 38.88 7.51
C GLN A 392 -7.21 40.15 8.20
N LYS A 393 -7.94 40.63 9.21
CA LYS A 393 -7.54 41.84 9.98
C LYS A 393 -6.21 41.65 10.72
N THR A 394 -5.93 40.46 11.20
CA THR A 394 -4.68 40.15 11.91
C THR A 394 -3.53 39.99 10.92
N TRP A 395 -3.79 39.44 9.75
CA TRP A 395 -2.81 39.19 8.71
C TRP A 395 -2.38 40.47 7.98
N GLU A 396 -3.34 41.31 7.63
CA GLU A 396 -3.07 42.60 6.98
C GLU A 396 -2.16 43.50 7.82
N LYS A 397 -2.30 43.46 9.13
CA LYS A 397 -1.48 44.27 10.04
C LYS A 397 -0.09 43.70 10.28
N ASN A 398 0.10 42.40 10.24
CA ASN A 398 1.32 41.78 10.74
C ASN A 398 2.01 40.83 9.76
N GLY A 399 1.40 40.37 8.68
CA GLY A 399 2.03 39.49 7.65
C GLY A 399 2.82 38.28 8.18
N TRP A 400 2.72 38.02 9.46
CA TRP A 400 3.72 37.45 10.36
C TRP A 400 3.75 35.92 10.40
N ARG A 401 2.65 35.27 10.10
CA ARG A 401 2.54 33.82 10.35
C ARG A 401 3.43 32.98 9.43
N TYR A 402 3.84 33.56 8.31
CA TYR A 402 4.75 32.95 7.35
C TYR A 402 6.02 33.77 7.14
N GLN A 403 6.33 34.73 8.01
CA GLN A 403 7.60 35.45 8.02
C GLN A 403 8.60 34.73 8.91
N LYS A 404 9.91 34.85 8.58
CA LYS A 404 11.01 34.12 9.22
C LYS A 404 11.08 34.25 10.73
N ASP A 405 10.55 35.31 11.32
CA ASP A 405 10.71 35.66 12.73
C ASP A 405 9.52 35.22 13.59
N HIS A 406 8.53 34.51 13.03
CA HIS A 406 7.34 34.11 13.75
C HIS A 406 7.00 32.62 13.51
N THR A 407 6.19 32.10 14.40
CA THR A 407 5.75 30.71 14.49
C THR A 407 5.03 30.21 13.23
N TYR A 408 5.77 29.87 12.17
CA TYR A 408 5.27 29.29 10.92
C TYR A 408 4.34 28.11 11.09
N TYR A 409 4.39 27.46 12.22
CA TYR A 409 3.79 26.18 12.55
C TYR A 409 2.64 26.30 13.55
N THR A 410 2.17 27.51 13.89
CA THR A 410 0.99 27.69 14.73
C THR A 410 -0.24 27.97 13.88
N LEU A 411 -1.25 27.11 13.98
CA LEU A 411 -2.56 27.30 13.37
C LEU A 411 -3.44 28.15 14.27
N ASP A 412 -4.38 28.89 13.63
CA ASP A 412 -5.49 29.49 14.35
C ASP A 412 -6.57 28.47 14.68
N TYR A 413 -7.34 28.74 15.73
CA TYR A 413 -8.49 27.92 16.05
C TYR A 413 -9.69 28.17 15.11
N ARG A 414 -9.65 29.20 14.25
CA ARG A 414 -10.65 29.54 13.23
C ARG A 414 -10.05 29.40 11.85
N ILE A 415 -10.61 28.51 11.06
CA ILE A 415 -10.08 28.17 9.73
C ILE A 415 -11.23 28.09 8.75
N VAL A 416 -11.01 28.54 7.52
CA VAL A 416 -11.89 28.30 6.38
C VAL A 416 -11.16 27.38 5.43
N VAL A 417 -11.66 26.16 5.26
CA VAL A 417 -11.08 25.19 4.34
C VAL A 417 -11.86 25.24 3.03
N PRO A 418 -11.23 25.71 1.94
CA PRO A 418 -11.90 25.79 0.63
C PRO A 418 -11.92 24.42 -0.06
N HIS A 419 -12.80 24.28 -1.04
CA HIS A 419 -12.86 23.15 -1.97
C HIS A 419 -13.05 21.76 -1.34
N GLN A 420 -13.62 21.69 -0.14
CA GLN A 420 -13.91 20.42 0.54
C GLN A 420 -15.31 19.84 0.22
N GLY A 421 -16.06 20.48 -0.67
CA GLY A 421 -17.35 19.98 -1.12
C GLY A 421 -18.57 20.69 -0.49
N GLY A 422 -18.54 21.11 0.75
CA GLY A 422 -19.60 21.89 1.42
C GLY A 422 -21.00 21.26 1.33
N ILE A 423 -22.01 22.12 1.13
CA ILE A 423 -23.41 21.70 0.98
C ILE A 423 -23.67 21.16 -0.44
N ASP A 424 -24.39 20.06 -0.54
CA ASP A 424 -24.83 19.50 -1.81
C ASP A 424 -25.95 20.36 -2.43
N THR A 425 -25.68 20.93 -3.60
CA THR A 425 -26.63 21.78 -4.35
C THR A 425 -27.34 21.05 -5.48
N THR A 426 -26.95 19.79 -5.76
CA THR A 426 -27.40 19.09 -6.99
C THR A 426 -28.74 18.41 -6.85
N GLY A 427 -29.31 18.33 -5.64
CA GLY A 427 -30.61 17.67 -5.41
C GLY A 427 -30.61 16.15 -5.67
N TYR A 428 -29.52 15.60 -6.17
CA TYR A 428 -29.33 14.16 -6.36
C TYR A 428 -28.86 13.55 -5.05
N ARG A 429 -29.74 12.83 -4.36
CA ARG A 429 -29.49 12.13 -3.07
C ARG A 429 -28.35 11.10 -3.10
N HIS A 430 -27.65 10.94 -4.21
CA HIS A 430 -26.64 9.89 -4.36
C HIS A 430 -25.22 10.29 -3.97
N ASN A 431 -24.92 11.58 -3.77
CA ASN A 431 -23.55 12.04 -3.50
C ASN A 431 -23.39 12.84 -2.19
N GLY A 432 -24.41 12.90 -1.32
CA GLY A 432 -24.33 13.64 -0.07
C GLY A 432 -25.07 12.94 1.07
N GLU A 433 -24.54 13.04 2.28
CA GLU A 433 -25.18 12.57 3.49
C GLU A 433 -25.91 13.74 4.17
N ASN A 434 -27.25 13.72 4.17
CA ASN A 434 -28.10 14.73 4.81
C ASN A 434 -27.78 16.19 4.43
N GLY A 435 -27.45 16.43 3.17
CA GLY A 435 -27.17 17.77 2.63
C GLY A 435 -25.67 18.15 2.64
N LEU A 436 -24.78 17.29 3.14
CA LEU A 436 -23.33 17.48 3.08
C LEU A 436 -22.73 16.60 1.98
N GLN A 437 -21.86 17.14 1.13
CA GLN A 437 -21.17 16.34 0.13
C GLN A 437 -20.26 15.31 0.77
N THR A 438 -20.11 14.13 0.13
CA THR A 438 -19.32 13.00 0.61
C THR A 438 -17.88 13.40 0.94
N LYS A 439 -17.22 14.22 0.10
CA LYS A 439 -15.87 14.71 0.36
C LYS A 439 -15.78 15.52 1.65
N ALA A 440 -16.74 16.39 1.91
CA ALA A 440 -16.78 17.18 3.13
C ALA A 440 -17.00 16.30 4.36
N HIS A 441 -17.91 15.32 4.25
CA HIS A 441 -18.17 14.35 5.31
C HIS A 441 -16.91 13.55 5.65
N GLU A 442 -16.21 13.01 4.65
CA GLU A 442 -14.95 12.26 4.86
C GLU A 442 -13.88 13.12 5.52
N PHE A 443 -13.72 14.36 5.08
CA PHE A 443 -12.76 15.29 5.67
C PHE A 443 -13.05 15.57 7.16
N LEU A 444 -14.32 15.76 7.53
CA LEU A 444 -14.70 15.95 8.93
C LEU A 444 -14.50 14.69 9.78
N GLN A 445 -14.74 13.51 9.24
CA GLN A 445 -14.41 12.25 9.90
C GLN A 445 -12.91 12.08 10.09
N ASP A 446 -12.11 12.48 9.11
CA ASP A 446 -10.65 12.45 9.18
C ASP A 446 -10.11 13.38 10.28
N ILE A 447 -10.69 14.59 10.44
CA ILE A 447 -10.38 15.47 11.57
C ILE A 447 -10.70 14.78 12.91
N GLY A 448 -11.86 14.12 13.01
CA GLY A 448 -12.25 13.36 14.20
C GLY A 448 -11.26 12.24 14.53
N THR A 449 -10.80 11.51 13.52
CA THR A 449 -9.81 10.44 13.66
C THR A 449 -8.47 10.98 14.17
N VAL A 450 -7.98 12.08 13.60
CA VAL A 450 -6.74 12.75 14.06
C VAL A 450 -6.89 13.26 15.47
N ALA A 451 -8.05 13.87 15.81
CA ALA A 451 -8.34 14.31 17.17
C ALA A 451 -8.33 13.15 18.16
N GLY A 452 -8.95 12.01 17.81
CA GLY A 452 -8.93 10.80 18.62
C GLY A 452 -7.52 10.29 18.89
N ASN A 453 -6.65 10.30 17.88
CA ASN A 453 -5.24 9.92 18.01
C ASN A 453 -4.45 10.86 18.94
N LEU A 454 -4.84 12.13 19.02
CA LEU A 454 -4.28 13.12 19.92
C LEU A 454 -4.92 13.11 21.33
N GLY A 455 -5.80 12.15 21.61
CA GLY A 455 -6.44 11.96 22.92
C GLY A 455 -7.76 12.74 23.10
N PHE A 456 -8.28 13.35 22.03
CA PHE A 456 -9.58 14.02 22.02
C PHE A 456 -10.61 13.03 21.43
N LYS A 457 -11.11 12.12 22.26
CA LYS A 457 -12.03 11.06 21.77
C LYS A 457 -13.36 11.66 21.33
N PRO A 458 -13.71 11.63 20.02
CA PRO A 458 -14.97 12.17 19.54
C PRO A 458 -16.16 11.46 20.17
N LEU A 459 -17.19 12.21 20.52
CA LEU A 459 -18.47 11.69 20.97
C LEU A 459 -19.46 11.75 19.80
N GLY A 460 -19.66 10.62 19.16
CA GLY A 460 -20.44 10.49 17.95
C GLY A 460 -19.59 10.68 16.68
N VAL A 461 -19.97 9.94 15.67
CA VAL A 461 -19.48 10.10 14.31
C VAL A 461 -20.12 11.38 13.76
N VAL A 462 -19.53 12.01 12.73
CA VAL A 462 -20.23 12.96 11.86
C VAL A 462 -21.45 12.19 11.34
N SER A 463 -22.56 12.30 12.07
CA SER A 463 -23.63 11.32 11.91
C SER A 463 -24.46 11.65 10.69
N CYS A 464 -24.88 10.60 10.00
CA CYS A 464 -25.95 10.64 8.99
C CYS A 464 -27.26 11.23 9.54
N GLU A 465 -27.39 11.47 10.84
CA GLU A 465 -28.56 12.05 11.50
C GLU A 465 -28.55 13.60 11.52
N MET A 466 -27.40 14.25 11.28
CA MET A 466 -27.30 15.70 11.23
C MET A 466 -27.79 16.22 9.88
N VAL A 467 -28.80 17.07 9.89
CA VAL A 467 -29.24 17.80 8.70
C VAL A 467 -28.33 19.02 8.48
N TRP A 468 -27.70 19.07 7.33
CA TRP A 468 -26.81 20.16 6.94
C TRP A 468 -27.50 21.20 6.10
N GLU A 469 -27.50 22.44 6.58
CA GLU A 469 -28.03 23.60 5.89
C GLU A 469 -26.92 24.66 5.73
N SER A 470 -26.95 25.40 4.62
CA SER A 470 -25.91 26.41 4.34
C SER A 470 -25.82 27.46 5.44
N GLY A 471 -24.63 27.59 6.04
CA GLY A 471 -24.35 28.56 7.10
C GLY A 471 -24.84 28.18 8.49
N LYS A 472 -25.60 27.07 8.64
CA LYS A 472 -26.02 26.57 9.95
C LYS A 472 -24.84 25.96 10.72
N GLU A 473 -24.80 26.25 12.02
CA GLU A 473 -23.75 25.75 12.88
C GLU A 473 -24.04 24.33 13.38
N ASN A 474 -23.09 23.42 13.19
CA ASN A 474 -23.10 22.08 13.72
C ASN A 474 -21.96 21.93 14.73
N ILE A 475 -22.24 21.27 15.87
CA ILE A 475 -21.30 21.15 17.00
C ILE A 475 -20.84 19.70 17.13
N PHE A 476 -19.52 19.49 17.13
CA PHE A 476 -18.87 18.22 17.38
C PHE A 476 -18.23 18.23 18.75
N SER A 477 -18.49 17.19 19.54
CA SER A 477 -18.04 17.09 20.91
C SER A 477 -17.01 15.99 21.09
N TYR A 478 -16.20 16.10 22.14
CA TYR A 478 -15.22 15.09 22.56
C TYR A 478 -15.21 14.89 24.07
N THR A 479 -14.55 13.81 24.50
CA THR A 479 -14.15 13.60 25.89
C THR A 479 -12.69 13.16 25.96
N ARG A 480 -11.99 13.50 27.07
CA ARG A 480 -10.65 12.98 27.35
C ARG A 480 -10.68 11.83 28.35
N ASP A 481 -11.57 11.88 29.29
CA ASP A 481 -11.67 10.99 30.45
C ASP A 481 -12.94 10.15 30.47
N GLY A 482 -13.78 10.25 29.45
CA GLY A 482 -15.10 9.58 29.38
C GLY A 482 -16.18 10.27 30.22
N LYS A 483 -15.86 11.27 31.01
CA LYS A 483 -16.80 11.92 31.95
C LYS A 483 -17.28 13.28 31.49
N GLN A 484 -16.38 14.14 31.02
CA GLN A 484 -16.72 15.51 30.64
C GLN A 484 -16.82 15.67 29.13
N ARG A 485 -17.99 16.12 28.67
CA ARG A 485 -18.22 16.49 27.26
C ARG A 485 -17.76 17.93 27.01
N LYS A 486 -16.89 18.10 26.00
CA LYS A 486 -16.43 19.41 25.51
C LYS A 486 -16.64 19.52 24.00
N THR A 487 -16.73 20.73 23.49
CA THR A 487 -16.81 21.01 22.06
C THR A 487 -15.44 20.83 21.43
N LEU A 488 -15.29 19.91 20.47
CA LEU A 488 -14.07 19.74 19.66
C LEU A 488 -13.98 20.81 18.58
N MET A 489 -15.08 20.98 17.86
CA MET A 489 -15.17 21.97 16.78
C MET A 489 -16.61 22.37 16.52
N THR A 490 -16.81 23.58 16.00
CA THR A 490 -18.06 24.03 15.43
C THR A 490 -17.86 24.31 13.94
N ILE A 491 -18.80 23.87 13.11
CA ILE A 491 -18.65 23.85 11.65
C ILE A 491 -19.87 24.49 11.00
N ARG A 492 -19.60 25.29 9.99
CA ARG A 492 -20.61 25.81 9.05
C ARG A 492 -20.17 25.44 7.63
N ALA A 493 -20.99 24.70 6.92
CA ALA A 493 -20.78 24.36 5.53
C ALA A 493 -21.54 25.32 4.62
N TYR A 494 -20.98 25.60 3.44
CA TYR A 494 -21.54 26.54 2.49
C TYR A 494 -21.66 25.93 1.09
N MET A 495 -22.58 26.49 0.26
CA MET A 495 -22.81 26.03 -1.12
C MET A 495 -21.61 26.23 -2.05
N ASN A 496 -20.70 27.17 -1.71
CA ASN A 496 -19.48 27.42 -2.47
C ASN A 496 -18.35 26.40 -2.20
N GLY A 497 -18.64 25.33 -1.46
CA GLY A 497 -17.69 24.29 -1.13
C GLY A 497 -16.78 24.58 0.05
N ASN A 498 -16.98 25.68 0.75
CA ASN A 498 -16.15 26.06 1.91
C ASN A 498 -16.72 25.51 3.21
N LEU A 499 -15.81 25.08 4.09
CA LEU A 499 -16.09 24.73 5.48
C LEU A 499 -15.47 25.77 6.40
N HIS A 500 -16.30 26.45 7.21
CA HIS A 500 -15.83 27.34 8.26
C HIS A 500 -15.77 26.54 9.57
N ILE A 501 -14.58 26.37 10.11
CA ILE A 501 -14.35 25.54 11.29
C ILE A 501 -13.75 26.40 12.41
N LYS A 502 -14.34 26.27 13.60
CA LYS A 502 -13.73 26.77 14.84
C LYS A 502 -13.37 25.58 15.70
N PHE A 503 -12.10 25.44 16.04
CA PHE A 503 -11.59 24.35 16.84
C PHE A 503 -11.49 24.67 18.32
N ASP A 504 -11.51 23.65 19.15
CA ASP A 504 -11.06 23.72 20.55
C ASP A 504 -9.61 24.18 20.60
N GLN A 505 -9.29 25.07 21.51
CA GLN A 505 -7.95 25.65 21.60
C GLN A 505 -6.91 24.61 22.05
N ASP A 506 -7.26 23.71 22.97
CA ASP A 506 -6.34 22.67 23.42
C ASP A 506 -6.05 21.66 22.31
N PHE A 507 -7.06 21.37 21.45
CA PHE A 507 -6.87 20.52 20.28
C PHE A 507 -5.88 21.16 19.29
N ILE A 508 -6.11 22.42 18.89
CA ILE A 508 -5.22 23.12 17.94
C ILE A 508 -3.80 23.26 18.51
N ARG A 509 -3.66 23.57 19.79
CA ARG A 509 -2.34 23.62 20.46
C ARG A 509 -1.62 22.28 20.39
N THR A 510 -2.34 21.18 20.65
CA THR A 510 -1.79 19.84 20.60
C THR A 510 -1.39 19.47 19.17
N LEU A 511 -2.25 19.75 18.18
CA LEU A 511 -1.97 19.52 16.77
C LEU A 511 -0.73 20.31 16.30
N ASN A 512 -0.61 21.58 16.65
CA ASN A 512 0.52 22.43 16.31
C ASN A 512 1.85 21.88 16.85
N ILE A 513 1.89 21.50 18.12
CA ILE A 513 3.11 20.99 18.75
C ILE A 513 3.50 19.63 18.12
N GLU A 514 2.53 18.73 17.96
CA GLU A 514 2.83 17.39 17.46
C GLU A 514 3.24 17.42 15.98
N ALA A 515 2.55 18.19 15.13
CA ALA A 515 2.93 18.35 13.73
C ALA A 515 4.33 18.98 13.61
N SER A 516 4.64 20.01 14.40
CA SER A 516 5.94 20.67 14.40
C SER A 516 7.06 19.73 14.87
N ARG A 517 6.78 18.86 15.84
CA ARG A 517 7.70 17.82 16.30
C ARG A 517 7.97 16.79 15.19
N LEU A 518 6.92 16.31 14.51
CA LEU A 518 7.03 15.34 13.43
C LEU A 518 7.75 15.89 12.21
N LEU A 519 7.56 17.17 11.91
CA LEU A 519 8.26 17.88 10.85
C LEU A 519 9.71 18.27 11.21
N GLY A 520 10.13 18.03 12.46
CA GLY A 520 11.47 18.34 12.95
C GLY A 520 11.72 19.85 13.19
N TRP A 521 10.68 20.66 13.17
CA TRP A 521 10.76 22.11 13.45
C TRP A 521 11.01 22.40 14.92
N ILE A 522 10.41 21.60 15.80
CA ILE A 522 10.57 21.65 17.25
C ILE A 522 11.18 20.34 17.73
N LYS A 523 12.29 20.41 18.47
CA LYS A 523 13.05 19.22 18.90
C LYS A 523 12.90 18.89 20.39
N THR A 524 12.58 19.89 21.22
CA THR A 524 12.44 19.72 22.67
C THR A 524 11.17 20.38 23.21
N PRO A 525 10.62 19.91 24.35
CA PRO A 525 9.48 20.55 25.00
C PRO A 525 9.74 22.00 25.40
N GLU A 526 10.95 22.30 25.79
CA GLU A 526 11.38 23.64 26.18
C GLU A 526 11.39 24.60 24.99
N GLN A 527 11.89 24.11 23.83
CA GLN A 527 11.79 24.84 22.57
C GLN A 527 10.34 25.06 22.16
N ALA A 528 9.48 24.02 22.29
CA ALA A 528 8.06 24.15 21.99
C ALA A 528 7.40 25.24 22.86
N ALA A 529 7.73 25.30 24.13
CA ALA A 529 7.21 26.31 25.04
C ALA A 529 7.67 27.74 24.67
N ALA A 530 8.95 27.88 24.31
CA ALA A 530 9.52 29.18 23.91
C ALA A 530 8.88 29.71 22.61
N GLU A 531 8.67 28.81 21.61
CA GLU A 531 8.15 29.15 20.29
C GLU A 531 6.63 29.38 20.27
N THR A 532 5.89 28.59 21.06
CA THR A 532 4.41 28.62 21.05
C THR A 532 3.81 29.47 22.17
N GLY A 533 4.59 29.82 23.17
CA GLY A 533 4.12 30.51 24.39
C GLY A 533 3.28 29.64 25.34
N TYR A 534 3.28 28.31 25.14
CA TYR A 534 2.55 27.37 26.00
C TYR A 534 3.40 26.96 27.21
N PRO A 535 2.77 26.56 28.34
CA PRO A 535 3.53 26.06 29.49
C PRO A 535 4.41 24.86 29.15
N VAL A 536 5.63 24.82 29.67
CA VAL A 536 6.56 23.70 29.42
C VAL A 536 5.97 22.34 29.84
N THR A 537 5.18 22.32 30.92
CA THR A 537 4.48 21.12 31.40
C THR A 537 3.52 20.60 30.35
N PHE A 538 2.73 21.46 29.71
CA PHE A 538 1.83 21.12 28.62
C PHE A 538 2.60 20.57 27.41
N CYS A 539 3.69 21.23 27.01
CA CYS A 539 4.53 20.77 25.90
C CYS A 539 5.17 19.40 26.21
N ARG A 540 5.66 19.19 27.42
CA ARG A 540 6.30 17.95 27.85
C ARG A 540 5.35 16.76 27.81
N GLU A 541 4.09 16.94 28.17
CA GLU A 541 3.07 15.91 28.04
C GLU A 541 2.82 15.49 26.58
N ARG A 542 2.93 16.42 25.63
CA ARG A 542 2.69 16.20 24.20
C ARG A 542 3.90 15.60 23.49
N PHE A 543 5.11 15.79 24.04
CA PHE A 543 6.33 15.15 23.53
C PHE A 543 6.48 13.67 23.96
N LYS A 544 5.63 13.17 24.84
CA LYS A 544 5.59 11.74 25.16
C LYS A 544 5.13 10.98 23.92
N SER A 545 6.01 10.15 23.40
CA SER A 545 5.75 9.33 22.22
C SER A 545 4.47 8.53 22.39
N ASN A 546 3.45 8.83 21.60
CA ASN A 546 2.25 8.01 21.47
C ASN A 546 2.55 6.77 20.60
N ARG A 547 3.58 6.00 20.92
CA ARG A 547 3.80 4.68 20.33
C ARG A 547 2.71 3.75 20.81
N ILE A 548 1.69 3.59 19.98
CA ILE A 548 0.49 2.82 20.29
C ILE A 548 0.74 1.33 20.15
N PHE A 549 1.75 0.96 19.36
CA PHE A 549 2.11 -0.42 19.04
C PHE A 549 3.61 -0.64 19.26
N ALA A 550 4.06 -0.59 20.52
CA ALA A 550 5.49 -0.72 20.82
C ALA A 550 6.01 -2.16 20.60
N ASP A 551 5.19 -3.18 20.91
CA ASP A 551 5.59 -4.59 20.89
C ASP A 551 4.40 -5.48 20.48
N ILE A 552 4.14 -5.61 19.18
CA ILE A 552 3.16 -6.57 18.68
C ILE A 552 3.90 -7.76 18.08
N ASN A 553 3.80 -8.90 18.75
CA ASN A 553 4.20 -10.20 18.22
C ASN A 553 3.01 -10.91 17.54
N ARG A 554 3.24 -12.09 16.93
CA ARG A 554 2.22 -12.88 16.23
C ARG A 554 1.01 -13.21 17.13
N ASP A 555 1.25 -13.55 18.39
CA ASP A 555 0.18 -13.89 19.36
C ASP A 555 -0.68 -12.69 19.72
N SER A 556 -0.08 -11.51 19.82
CA SER A 556 -0.82 -10.26 20.01
C SER A 556 -1.63 -9.88 18.76
N THR A 557 -1.12 -10.18 17.56
CA THR A 557 -1.82 -9.96 16.29
C THR A 557 -3.04 -10.87 16.19
N VAL A 558 -2.91 -12.14 16.53
CA VAL A 558 -4.03 -13.11 16.54
C VAL A 558 -5.12 -12.66 17.51
N LYS A 559 -4.78 -12.20 18.71
CA LYS A 559 -5.74 -11.65 19.70
C LYS A 559 -6.42 -10.36 19.21
N LEU A 560 -5.75 -9.57 18.33
CA LEU A 560 -6.33 -8.37 17.71
C LEU A 560 -7.37 -8.72 16.62
N LEU A 561 -7.27 -9.91 16.05
CA LEU A 561 -8.07 -10.38 14.92
C LEU A 561 -9.26 -11.24 15.33
N CYS A 562 -9.35 -11.66 16.59
CA CYS A 562 -10.54 -12.32 17.11
C CYS A 562 -11.65 -11.29 17.27
N CYS A 563 -12.78 -11.51 16.63
CA CYS A 563 -14.01 -10.74 16.85
C CYS A 563 -14.47 -10.89 18.30
N GLU A 564 -14.54 -9.79 19.06
CA GLU A 564 -15.14 -9.76 20.42
C GLU A 564 -16.66 -9.82 20.39
#